data_97c82e94dc2e7c481fafc48387267c7c
#
_entry.id   97c82e94dc2e7c481fafc48387267c7c
#
_cell.length_a   1.000
_cell.length_b   1.000
_cell.length_c   1.000
_cell.angle_alpha   90.00
_cell.angle_beta   90.00
_cell.angle_gamma   90.00
#
_symmetry.space_group_name_H-M   'P 1'
#
loop_
_entity.id
_entity.type
_entity.pdbx_description
1 polymer ?
#
loop_
_entity_poly.entity_id
_entity_poly.type
_entity_poly.pdbx_seq_one_letter_code
_entity_poly.pdbx_strand_id
1 'polypeptide(L)'
;HESFSIQTWVENVYRLFADRNFVICNKDEKPIGYVRSVWAMISMETRNPANLLDLHGDRITNSICEKECPIAKPGRIKVSQQEAVSEYVAKYSDLDINGHVNSIKYIEHILDIFPLDIYKKKALKRFEIAYVAESYYGDTLSFYLEEKNENEYDIEVRKSSTEVVVRSKVIFK
;
A
#
# COMPACT_ATOMS: atom_id res chain seq x y z
N HIS A 1 18.01 21.69 3.78
CA HIS A 1 16.89 20.94 3.16
C HIS A 1 17.42 20.33 1.86
N GLU A 2 17.18 19.03 1.65
CA GLU A 2 17.48 18.38 0.39
C GLU A 2 16.28 18.47 -0.52
N SER A 3 16.50 18.77 -1.80
CA SER A 3 15.45 18.80 -2.82
C SER A 3 15.32 17.43 -3.46
N PHE A 4 14.11 17.03 -3.78
CA PHE A 4 13.81 15.83 -4.56
C PHE A 4 12.71 16.12 -5.58
N SER A 5 12.63 15.33 -6.62
CA SER A 5 11.54 15.38 -7.61
C SER A 5 10.81 14.04 -7.67
N ILE A 6 9.53 14.09 -8.04
CA ILE A 6 8.72 12.90 -8.28
C ILE A 6 8.21 12.97 -9.72
N GLN A 7 8.51 11.94 -10.50
CA GLN A 7 7.93 11.74 -11.82
C GLN A 7 6.91 10.61 -11.74
N THR A 8 5.80 10.72 -12.47
CA THR A 8 4.75 9.70 -12.51
C THR A 8 4.33 9.42 -13.94
N TRP A 9 3.93 8.16 -14.21
CA TRP A 9 3.39 7.74 -15.51
C TRP A 9 2.37 6.62 -15.33
N VAL A 10 1.46 6.48 -16.29
CA VAL A 10 0.51 5.38 -16.39
C VAL A 10 1.16 4.27 -17.23
N GLU A 11 1.27 3.07 -16.69
CA GLU A 11 1.84 1.91 -17.39
C GLU A 11 0.76 1.15 -18.18
N ASN A 12 -0.40 0.92 -17.54
CA ASN A 12 -1.52 0.22 -18.15
C ASN A 12 -2.86 0.78 -17.66
N VAL A 13 -3.87 0.63 -18.51
CA VAL A 13 -5.27 0.93 -18.16
C VAL A 13 -6.13 -0.27 -18.47
N TYR A 14 -6.89 -0.70 -17.49
CA TYR A 14 -7.85 -1.78 -17.57
C TYR A 14 -9.27 -1.25 -17.33
N ARG A 15 -10.26 -2.09 -17.51
CA ARG A 15 -11.66 -1.69 -17.33
C ARG A 15 -11.95 -1.12 -15.93
N LEU A 16 -11.42 -1.73 -14.86
CA LEU A 16 -11.73 -1.37 -13.48
C LEU A 16 -10.57 -0.71 -12.72
N PHE A 17 -9.37 -0.70 -13.29
CA PHE A 17 -8.19 -0.14 -12.64
C PHE A 17 -7.13 0.30 -13.64
N ALA A 18 -6.19 1.11 -13.17
CA ALA A 18 -5.01 1.55 -13.91
C ALA A 18 -3.75 1.37 -13.06
N ASP A 19 -2.66 0.94 -13.70
CA ASP A 19 -1.34 0.85 -13.10
C ASP A 19 -0.64 2.20 -13.27
N ARG A 20 -0.26 2.83 -12.16
CA ARG A 20 0.49 4.08 -12.14
C ARG A 20 1.78 3.90 -11.38
N ASN A 21 2.87 4.31 -11.99
CA ASN A 21 4.20 4.23 -11.40
C ASN A 21 4.74 5.61 -11.04
N PHE A 22 5.69 5.61 -10.11
CA PHE A 22 6.42 6.80 -9.69
C PHE A 22 7.89 6.48 -9.56
N VAL A 23 8.74 7.47 -9.83
CA VAL A 23 10.15 7.47 -9.47
C VAL A 23 10.45 8.70 -8.64
N ILE A 24 11.17 8.50 -7.56
CA ILE A 24 11.67 9.57 -6.71
C ILE A 24 13.14 9.78 -7.07
N CYS A 25 13.50 10.99 -7.44
CA CYS A 25 14.88 11.35 -7.80
C CYS A 25 15.44 12.36 -6.80
N ASN A 26 16.73 12.25 -6.52
CA ASN A 26 17.45 13.25 -5.74
C ASN A 26 17.67 14.54 -6.56
N LYS A 27 18.35 15.52 -5.96
CA LYS A 27 18.69 16.81 -6.61
C LYS A 27 19.52 16.68 -7.91
N ASP A 28 20.24 15.56 -8.06
CA ASP A 28 21.09 15.29 -9.23
C ASP A 28 20.35 14.43 -10.28
N GLU A 29 19.01 14.37 -10.20
CA GLU A 29 18.09 13.58 -11.04
C GLU A 29 18.36 12.06 -11.01
N LYS A 30 19.08 11.56 -10.00
CA LYS A 30 19.32 10.13 -9.84
C LYS A 30 18.17 9.49 -9.08
N PRO A 31 17.63 8.36 -9.58
CA PRO A 31 16.59 7.62 -8.89
C PRO A 31 17.05 7.12 -7.51
N ILE A 32 16.25 7.39 -6.49
CA ILE A 32 16.45 6.92 -5.12
C ILE A 32 15.34 5.99 -4.64
N GLY A 33 14.22 5.92 -5.39
CA GLY A 33 13.13 5.01 -5.08
C GLY A 33 12.12 4.92 -6.21
N TYR A 34 11.37 3.81 -6.22
CA TYR A 34 10.27 3.56 -7.16
C TYR A 34 9.03 3.12 -6.43
N VAL A 35 7.86 3.49 -6.97
CA VAL A 35 6.56 3.05 -6.47
C VAL A 35 5.72 2.52 -7.63
N ARG A 36 5.05 1.39 -7.41
CA ARG A 36 3.93 0.92 -8.24
C ARG A 36 2.64 1.09 -7.47
N SER A 37 1.61 1.58 -8.10
CA SER A 37 0.28 1.68 -7.50
C SER A 37 -0.79 1.23 -8.48
N VAL A 38 -1.85 0.65 -7.95
CA VAL A 38 -3.05 0.26 -8.69
C VAL A 38 -4.19 1.16 -8.23
N TRP A 39 -4.80 1.85 -9.17
CA TRP A 39 -5.89 2.80 -8.92
C TRP A 39 -7.20 2.25 -9.46
N ALA A 40 -8.14 2.02 -8.58
CA ALA A 40 -9.51 1.69 -8.94
C ALA A 40 -10.40 2.93 -8.85
N MET A 41 -11.37 3.04 -9.74
CA MET A 41 -12.40 4.06 -9.65
C MET A 41 -13.67 3.45 -9.05
N ILE A 42 -14.23 4.16 -8.07
CA ILE A 42 -15.44 3.72 -7.36
C ILE A 42 -16.52 4.80 -7.56
N SER A 43 -17.72 4.36 -7.93
CA SER A 43 -18.89 5.24 -7.96
C SER A 43 -19.23 5.72 -6.55
N MET A 44 -19.36 7.02 -6.36
CA MET A 44 -19.73 7.59 -5.05
C MET A 44 -21.17 7.26 -4.66
N GLU A 45 -22.04 7.04 -5.63
CA GLU A 45 -23.45 6.71 -5.39
C GLU A 45 -23.65 5.23 -5.03
N THR A 46 -23.06 4.33 -5.83
CA THR A 46 -23.29 2.89 -5.67
C THR A 46 -22.23 2.16 -4.87
N ARG A 47 -21.08 2.82 -4.59
CA ARG A 47 -19.87 2.26 -3.94
C ARG A 47 -19.27 1.06 -4.70
N ASN A 48 -19.70 0.85 -5.95
CA ASN A 48 -19.20 -0.21 -6.82
C ASN A 48 -18.07 0.30 -7.72
N PRO A 49 -17.16 -0.60 -8.17
CA PRO A 49 -16.16 -0.25 -9.17
C PRO A 49 -16.80 0.28 -10.44
N ALA A 50 -16.32 1.43 -10.91
CA ALA A 50 -16.76 2.07 -12.14
C ALA A 50 -15.81 1.73 -13.30
N ASN A 51 -16.34 1.68 -14.52
CA ASN A 51 -15.53 1.42 -15.72
C ASN A 51 -14.74 2.68 -16.09
N LEU A 52 -13.43 2.61 -15.98
CA LEU A 52 -12.50 3.70 -16.33
C LEU A 52 -12.62 4.13 -17.80
N LEU A 53 -12.87 3.19 -18.69
CA LEU A 53 -12.91 3.44 -20.13
C LEU A 53 -14.18 4.20 -20.54
N ASP A 54 -15.29 3.98 -19.83
CA ASP A 54 -16.57 4.66 -20.13
C ASP A 54 -16.53 6.15 -19.75
N LEU A 55 -15.79 6.52 -18.72
CA LEU A 55 -15.77 7.88 -18.19
C LEU A 55 -14.70 8.77 -18.83
N HIS A 56 -13.60 8.21 -19.24
CA HIS A 56 -12.46 8.96 -19.76
C HIS A 56 -12.10 8.62 -21.21
N GLY A 57 -12.65 7.55 -21.76
CA GLY A 57 -12.43 7.11 -23.16
C GLY A 57 -10.96 7.20 -23.58
N ASP A 58 -10.72 7.78 -24.75
CA ASP A 58 -9.38 7.86 -25.32
C ASP A 58 -8.38 8.70 -24.49
N ARG A 59 -8.85 9.59 -23.60
CA ARG A 59 -7.93 10.42 -22.82
C ARG A 59 -7.09 9.61 -21.85
N ILE A 60 -7.68 8.62 -21.21
CA ILE A 60 -6.93 7.79 -20.25
C ILE A 60 -6.02 6.80 -20.96
N THR A 61 -6.46 6.24 -22.08
CA THR A 61 -5.64 5.34 -22.89
C THR A 61 -4.47 6.06 -23.57
N ASN A 62 -4.67 7.30 -24.02
CA ASN A 62 -3.61 8.15 -24.57
C ASN A 62 -2.60 8.62 -23.52
N SER A 63 -2.86 8.45 -22.24
CA SER A 63 -1.91 8.74 -21.15
C SER A 63 -0.93 7.60 -20.85
N ILE A 64 -1.09 6.45 -21.50
CA ILE A 64 -0.20 5.29 -21.33
C ILE A 64 1.18 5.64 -21.84
N CYS A 65 2.19 5.36 -21.02
CA CYS A 65 3.59 5.58 -21.33
C CYS A 65 4.33 4.23 -21.37
N GLU A 66 5.10 3.97 -22.42
CA GLU A 66 5.87 2.73 -22.56
C GLU A 66 7.07 2.61 -21.60
N LYS A 67 7.24 3.58 -20.70
CA LYS A 67 8.30 3.56 -19.70
C LYS A 67 8.08 2.42 -18.70
N GLU A 68 8.98 1.46 -18.69
CA GLU A 68 8.97 0.36 -17.73
C GLU A 68 9.31 0.81 -16.32
N CYS A 69 8.68 0.20 -15.33
CA CYS A 69 9.04 0.36 -13.91
C CYS A 69 10.00 -0.77 -13.50
N PRO A 70 11.21 -0.46 -12.99
CA PRO A 70 12.24 -1.46 -12.73
C PRO A 70 11.95 -2.36 -11.52
N ILE A 71 10.96 -2.03 -10.69
CA ILE A 71 10.57 -2.88 -9.56
C ILE A 71 9.49 -3.90 -9.99
N ALA A 72 9.58 -5.12 -9.45
CA ALA A 72 8.61 -6.17 -9.74
C ALA A 72 7.18 -5.78 -9.30
N LYS A 73 6.17 -6.30 -9.98
CA LYS A 73 4.77 -6.19 -9.57
C LYS A 73 4.58 -6.82 -8.18
N PRO A 74 3.59 -6.36 -7.39
CA PRO A 74 3.31 -6.95 -6.08
C PRO A 74 2.89 -8.40 -6.22
N GLY A 75 3.33 -9.23 -5.27
CA GLY A 75 2.97 -10.64 -5.18
C GLY A 75 1.66 -10.86 -4.44
N ARG A 76 1.20 -12.11 -4.44
CA ARG A 76 0.07 -12.51 -3.60
C ARG A 76 0.56 -12.66 -2.15
N ILE A 77 -0.10 -11.96 -1.24
CA ILE A 77 0.16 -12.03 0.20
C ILE A 77 -0.91 -12.92 0.84
N LYS A 78 -0.45 -13.89 1.64
CA LYS A 78 -1.31 -14.77 2.42
C LYS A 78 -0.63 -15.09 3.74
N VAL A 79 -1.33 -14.83 4.83
CA VAL A 79 -0.90 -15.15 6.20
C VAL A 79 -1.78 -16.27 6.75
N SER A 80 -1.13 -17.34 7.21
CA SER A 80 -1.78 -18.51 7.80
C SER A 80 -1.84 -18.46 9.33
N GLN A 81 -1.10 -17.54 9.95
CA GLN A 81 -1.06 -17.34 11.39
C GLN A 81 -2.43 -16.99 11.98
N GLN A 82 -2.74 -17.59 13.14
CA GLN A 82 -4.00 -17.41 13.85
C GLN A 82 -3.83 -16.56 15.11
N GLU A 83 -2.61 -16.33 15.56
CA GLU A 83 -2.31 -15.49 16.71
C GLU A 83 -1.81 -14.11 16.25
N ALA A 84 -2.42 -13.07 16.76
CA ALA A 84 -2.00 -11.71 16.50
C ALA A 84 -0.71 -11.39 17.27
N VAL A 85 0.25 -10.79 16.61
CA VAL A 85 1.50 -10.31 17.24
C VAL A 85 1.32 -8.96 17.93
N SER A 86 0.29 -8.20 17.55
CA SER A 86 -0.06 -6.90 18.14
C SER A 86 -1.53 -6.59 17.89
N GLU A 87 -2.10 -5.75 18.74
CA GLU A 87 -3.45 -5.20 18.57
C GLU A 87 -3.44 -3.70 18.82
N TYR A 88 -4.28 -2.98 18.09
CA TYR A 88 -4.43 -1.54 18.19
C TYR A 88 -5.89 -1.14 18.03
N VAL A 89 -6.39 -0.27 18.90
CA VAL A 89 -7.74 0.31 18.77
C VAL A 89 -7.64 1.64 18.06
N ALA A 90 -8.30 1.76 16.91
CA ALA A 90 -8.29 2.95 16.08
C ALA A 90 -8.83 4.19 16.84
N LYS A 91 -8.07 5.28 16.84
CA LYS A 91 -8.34 6.52 17.57
C LYS A 91 -8.71 7.64 16.60
N TYR A 92 -9.19 8.76 17.18
CA TYR A 92 -9.50 9.96 16.41
C TYR A 92 -8.34 10.45 15.53
N SER A 93 -7.10 10.40 16.04
CA SER A 93 -5.90 10.82 15.31
C SER A 93 -5.53 9.93 14.13
N ASP A 94 -6.17 8.77 14.00
CA ASP A 94 -5.94 7.85 12.88
C ASP A 94 -6.89 8.09 11.72
N LEU A 95 -7.94 8.90 11.92
CA LEU A 95 -8.98 9.10 10.92
C LEU A 95 -8.60 10.15 9.87
N ASP A 96 -9.03 9.89 8.65
CA ASP A 96 -9.03 10.86 7.56
C ASP A 96 -10.32 11.72 7.56
N ILE A 97 -10.44 12.63 6.57
CA ILE A 97 -11.61 13.51 6.43
C ILE A 97 -12.92 12.76 6.15
N ASN A 98 -12.84 11.51 5.68
CA ASN A 98 -14.00 10.67 5.41
C ASN A 98 -14.42 9.84 6.64
N GLY A 99 -13.70 9.95 7.74
CA GLY A 99 -13.95 9.18 8.98
C GLY A 99 -13.42 7.76 8.94
N HIS A 100 -12.61 7.41 7.94
CA HIS A 100 -11.94 6.11 7.86
C HIS A 100 -10.53 6.18 8.44
N VAL A 101 -10.00 5.05 8.90
CA VAL A 101 -8.59 4.97 9.27
C VAL A 101 -7.72 5.32 8.06
N ASN A 102 -6.88 6.34 8.20
CA ASN A 102 -6.01 6.83 7.14
C ASN A 102 -5.02 5.75 6.70
N SER A 103 -4.82 5.64 5.39
CA SER A 103 -3.90 4.66 4.79
C SER A 103 -2.48 4.72 5.35
N ILE A 104 -1.98 5.91 5.69
CA ILE A 104 -0.66 6.10 6.30
C ILE A 104 -0.59 5.48 7.71
N LYS A 105 -1.68 5.48 8.47
CA LYS A 105 -1.70 4.90 9.81
C LYS A 105 -1.51 3.39 9.81
N TYR A 106 -2.04 2.70 8.81
CA TYR A 106 -1.73 1.28 8.64
C TYR A 106 -0.24 1.05 8.38
N ILE A 107 0.41 1.91 7.57
CA ILE A 107 1.85 1.81 7.31
C ILE A 107 2.65 2.01 8.61
N GLU A 108 2.33 3.05 9.38
CA GLU A 108 2.97 3.32 10.68
C GLU A 108 2.85 2.11 11.61
N HIS A 109 1.63 1.61 11.85
CA HIS A 109 1.40 0.48 12.76
C HIS A 109 2.02 -0.84 12.26
N ILE A 110 2.05 -1.08 10.95
CA ILE A 110 2.74 -2.25 10.39
C ILE A 110 4.24 -2.17 10.64
N LEU A 111 4.84 -1.00 10.47
CA LEU A 111 6.26 -0.81 10.72
C LEU A 111 6.60 -0.89 12.22
N ASP A 112 5.68 -0.47 13.10
CA ASP A 112 5.85 -0.53 14.55
C ASP A 112 5.83 -1.96 15.13
N ILE A 113 5.39 -2.98 14.36
CA ILE A 113 5.46 -4.39 14.78
C ILE A 113 6.93 -4.83 14.93
N PHE A 114 7.83 -4.26 14.13
CA PHE A 114 9.22 -4.65 14.11
C PHE A 114 10.01 -3.91 15.22
N PRO A 115 10.84 -4.62 15.99
CA PRO A 115 11.64 -3.99 17.02
C PRO A 115 12.67 -3.03 16.41
N LEU A 116 12.95 -1.94 17.13
CA LEU A 116 13.89 -0.89 16.70
C LEU A 116 15.27 -1.43 16.28
N ASP A 117 15.69 -2.55 16.85
CA ASP A 117 16.99 -3.16 16.54
C ASP A 117 17.07 -3.73 15.12
N ILE A 118 15.95 -4.06 14.49
CA ILE A 118 15.93 -4.41 13.07
C ILE A 118 16.31 -3.19 12.23
N TYR A 119 15.74 -2.04 12.51
CA TYR A 119 15.99 -0.78 11.78
C TYR A 119 17.41 -0.23 11.99
N LYS A 120 18.09 -0.57 13.10
CA LYS A 120 19.49 -0.24 13.31
C LYS A 120 20.44 -1.10 12.48
N LYS A 121 20.04 -2.32 12.14
CA LYS A 121 20.89 -3.31 11.46
C LYS A 121 20.57 -3.50 9.99
N LYS A 122 19.32 -3.26 9.60
CA LYS A 122 18.80 -3.50 8.27
C LYS A 122 18.07 -2.26 7.73
N ALA A 123 18.13 -2.04 6.43
CA ALA A 123 17.35 -1.00 5.78
C ALA A 123 16.10 -1.61 5.14
N LEU A 124 14.99 -0.87 5.16
CA LEU A 124 13.79 -1.25 4.43
C LEU A 124 14.10 -1.23 2.92
N LYS A 125 13.95 -2.38 2.27
CA LYS A 125 14.19 -2.53 0.82
C LYS A 125 12.91 -2.41 0.02
N ARG A 126 11.80 -3.01 0.52
CA ARG A 126 10.52 -3.04 -0.17
C ARG A 126 9.38 -3.07 0.85
N PHE A 127 8.36 -2.30 0.56
CA PHE A 127 7.10 -2.30 1.30
C PHE A 127 5.95 -2.42 0.28
N GLU A 128 5.11 -3.43 0.46
CA GLU A 128 3.88 -3.61 -0.32
C GLU A 128 2.68 -3.48 0.60
N ILE A 129 1.63 -2.83 0.13
CA ILE A 129 0.37 -2.72 0.87
C ILE A 129 -0.82 -2.77 -0.08
N ALA A 130 -1.83 -3.55 0.30
CA ALA A 130 -3.12 -3.61 -0.37
C ALA A 130 -4.24 -3.36 0.64
N TYR A 131 -5.02 -2.32 0.41
CA TYR A 131 -6.19 -1.99 1.21
C TYR A 131 -7.37 -2.81 0.69
N VAL A 132 -7.98 -3.62 1.57
CA VAL A 132 -9.02 -4.60 1.23
C VAL A 132 -10.39 -4.12 1.70
N ALA A 133 -10.44 -3.52 2.90
CA ALA A 133 -11.66 -2.98 3.48
C ALA A 133 -11.34 -1.74 4.34
N GLU A 134 -12.37 -0.97 4.64
CA GLU A 134 -12.28 0.24 5.47
C GLU A 134 -12.38 -0.12 6.96
N SER A 135 -11.71 0.66 7.81
CA SER A 135 -11.85 0.61 9.26
C SER A 135 -12.19 1.99 9.81
N TYR A 136 -12.81 2.00 10.97
CA TYR A 136 -13.41 3.18 11.58
C TYR A 136 -12.89 3.41 13.00
N TYR A 137 -13.27 4.54 13.58
CA TYR A 137 -13.00 4.83 14.97
C TYR A 137 -13.52 3.72 15.89
N GLY A 138 -12.65 3.25 16.80
CA GLY A 138 -12.99 2.24 17.79
C GLY A 138 -12.85 0.80 17.31
N ASP A 139 -12.58 0.57 15.99
CA ASP A 139 -12.26 -0.77 15.49
C ASP A 139 -10.97 -1.27 16.12
N THR A 140 -10.96 -2.52 16.56
CA THR A 140 -9.74 -3.21 16.98
C THR A 140 -9.07 -3.83 15.76
N LEU A 141 -7.84 -3.38 15.49
CA LEU A 141 -6.99 -3.85 14.41
C LEU A 141 -5.99 -4.84 15.00
N SER A 142 -6.09 -6.11 14.59
CA SER A 142 -5.19 -7.18 15.00
C SER A 142 -4.19 -7.48 13.88
N PHE A 143 -2.91 -7.51 14.20
CA PHE A 143 -1.81 -7.67 13.25
C PHE A 143 -1.27 -9.09 13.30
N TYR A 144 -1.29 -9.77 12.17
CA TYR A 144 -0.80 -11.13 12.00
C TYR A 144 0.44 -11.10 11.12
N LEU A 145 1.54 -11.67 11.59
CA LEU A 145 2.83 -11.66 10.91
C LEU A 145 3.29 -13.07 10.61
N GLU A 146 3.69 -13.32 9.38
CA GLU A 146 4.30 -14.58 8.93
C GLU A 146 5.67 -14.31 8.31
N GLU A 147 6.73 -14.82 8.95
CA GLU A 147 8.08 -14.75 8.40
C GLU A 147 8.21 -15.77 7.26
N LYS A 148 8.52 -15.31 6.05
CA LYS A 148 8.75 -16.14 4.87
C LYS A 148 10.21 -16.58 4.76
N ASN A 149 11.11 -15.70 5.15
CA ASN A 149 12.54 -15.93 5.29
C ASN A 149 13.14 -14.84 6.18
N GLU A 150 14.46 -14.89 6.43
CA GLU A 150 15.18 -13.99 7.35
C GLU A 150 14.91 -12.48 7.16
N ASN A 151 14.48 -12.08 5.98
CA ASN A 151 14.29 -10.66 5.63
C ASN A 151 12.92 -10.34 5.03
N GLU A 152 12.03 -11.30 4.84
CA GLU A 152 10.75 -11.13 4.18
C GLU A 152 9.60 -11.57 5.08
N TYR A 153 8.64 -10.67 5.25
CA TYR A 153 7.50 -10.83 6.15
C TYR A 153 6.21 -10.51 5.40
N ASP A 154 5.24 -11.43 5.47
CA ASP A 154 3.87 -11.19 5.07
C ASP A 154 3.04 -10.80 6.29
N ILE A 155 2.22 -9.75 6.17
CA ILE A 155 1.39 -9.23 7.25
C ILE A 155 -0.07 -9.12 6.77
N GLU A 156 -1.00 -9.56 7.62
CA GLU A 156 -2.41 -9.23 7.50
C GLU A 156 -2.84 -8.39 8.70
N VAL A 157 -3.60 -7.33 8.44
CA VAL A 157 -4.34 -6.60 9.47
C VAL A 157 -5.80 -7.00 9.36
N ARG A 158 -6.38 -7.46 10.46
CA ARG A 158 -7.78 -7.90 10.52
C ARG A 158 -8.52 -7.09 11.57
N LYS A 159 -9.76 -6.68 11.28
CA LYS A 159 -10.68 -6.21 12.30
C LYS A 159 -11.57 -7.36 12.75
N SER A 160 -11.96 -7.36 14.04
CA SER A 160 -12.78 -8.42 14.63
C SER A 160 -12.21 -9.83 14.42
N SER A 161 -10.87 -9.94 14.31
CA SER A 161 -10.07 -11.17 14.14
C SER A 161 -10.30 -11.95 12.84
N THR A 162 -11.29 -11.61 12.04
CA THR A 162 -11.68 -12.38 10.84
C THR A 162 -11.70 -11.57 9.55
N GLU A 163 -12.10 -10.31 9.61
CA GLU A 163 -12.22 -9.47 8.43
C GLU A 163 -10.87 -8.82 8.08
N VAL A 164 -10.28 -9.26 6.97
CA VAL A 164 -9.01 -8.67 6.48
C VAL A 164 -9.27 -7.27 5.95
N VAL A 165 -8.57 -6.28 6.49
CA VAL A 165 -8.62 -4.88 6.08
C VAL A 165 -7.40 -4.45 5.28
N VAL A 166 -6.23 -5.02 5.60
CA VAL A 166 -4.96 -4.74 4.89
C VAL A 166 -4.15 -6.02 4.73
N ARG A 167 -3.47 -6.13 3.59
CA ARG A 167 -2.38 -7.06 3.35
C ARG A 167 -1.11 -6.30 3.03
N SER A 168 -0.01 -6.71 3.62
CA SER A 168 1.28 -6.04 3.46
C SER A 168 2.43 -7.04 3.38
N LYS A 169 3.47 -6.66 2.64
CA LYS A 169 4.75 -7.36 2.60
C LYS A 169 5.86 -6.39 2.93
N VAL A 170 6.76 -6.81 3.82
CA VAL A 170 7.93 -6.04 4.25
C VAL A 170 9.19 -6.83 3.93
N ILE A 171 10.14 -6.22 3.22
CA ILE A 171 11.43 -6.84 2.90
C ILE A 171 12.54 -5.89 3.36
N PHE A 172 13.45 -6.41 4.16
CA PHE A 172 14.67 -5.73 4.60
C PHE A 172 15.89 -6.15 3.76
N LYS A 173 17.00 -5.40 3.86
CA LYS A 173 18.31 -5.72 3.28
C LYS A 173 19.43 -5.37 4.26
#